data_74d15f68c36afe866e172eb44660a050
#
_entry.id   74d15f68c36afe866e172eb44660a050
#
_cell.length_a   1.000
_cell.length_b   1.000
_cell.length_c   1.000
_cell.angle_alpha   90.00
_cell.angle_beta   90.00
_cell.angle_gamma   90.00
#
_symmetry.space_group_name_H-M   'P 1'
#
loop_
_entity.id
_entity.type
_entity.pdbx_description
1 polymer ?
#
loop_
_entity_poly.entity_id
_entity_poly.type
_entity_poly.pdbx_seq_one_letter_code
_entity_poly.pdbx_strand_id
1 'polypeptide(L)'
;METSSDKFFYARLNDIVNRCERNGTAGFSSFLDERQCAEAEMWCSRNTGGLMYTLWGGYKDAGRRMLAVYPDYYADYIIEDFPFKCLTFTYRKEDKLSHRDFLGTFMGMRLKREVTGDIITGEGLAQVFVTDVAAKLISSTVSKIGKTGVKCYDDRPF
;
A
#
# COMPACT_ATOMS: atom_id res chain seq x y z
N MET A 1 -17.29 10.35 -21.73
CA MET A 1 -16.15 10.14 -22.64
C MET A 1 -14.89 9.83 -21.83
N GLU A 2 -14.22 8.75 -22.17
CA GLU A 2 -12.97 8.38 -21.50
C GLU A 2 -11.84 9.30 -21.94
N THR A 3 -11.04 9.76 -20.99
CA THR A 3 -9.81 10.51 -21.27
C THR A 3 -8.68 9.53 -21.63
N SER A 4 -7.59 10.03 -22.20
CA SER A 4 -6.40 9.21 -22.46
C SER A 4 -5.85 8.60 -21.16
N SER A 5 -5.93 9.35 -20.05
CA SER A 5 -5.52 8.88 -18.73
C SER A 5 -6.34 7.66 -18.27
N ASP A 6 -7.66 7.69 -18.50
CA ASP A 6 -8.54 6.58 -18.14
C ASP A 6 -8.25 5.33 -18.96
N LYS A 7 -7.95 5.49 -20.25
CA LYS A 7 -7.58 4.37 -21.13
C LYS A 7 -6.30 3.69 -20.67
N PHE A 8 -5.28 4.46 -20.29
CA PHE A 8 -4.04 3.91 -19.75
C PHE A 8 -4.29 3.16 -18.43
N PHE A 9 -5.15 3.72 -17.59
CA PHE A 9 -5.48 3.08 -16.31
C PHE A 9 -6.16 1.73 -16.53
N TYR A 10 -7.18 1.67 -17.37
CA TYR A 10 -7.86 0.42 -17.69
C TYR A 10 -6.96 -0.59 -18.37
N ALA A 11 -6.05 -0.14 -19.22
CA ALA A 11 -5.06 -1.02 -19.84
C ALA A 11 -4.14 -1.66 -18.80
N ARG A 12 -3.72 -0.89 -17.78
CA ARG A 12 -2.91 -1.42 -16.69
C ARG A 12 -3.68 -2.44 -15.84
N LEU A 13 -4.96 -2.19 -15.57
CA LEU A 13 -5.81 -3.15 -14.85
C LEU A 13 -5.94 -4.45 -15.65
N ASN A 14 -6.15 -4.34 -16.95
CA ASN A 14 -6.25 -5.49 -17.84
C ASN A 14 -4.95 -6.30 -17.87
N ASP A 15 -3.79 -5.64 -17.84
CA ASP A 15 -2.49 -6.30 -17.77
C ASP A 15 -2.32 -7.09 -16.47
N ILE A 16 -2.80 -6.54 -15.36
CA ILE A 16 -2.77 -7.21 -14.05
C ILE A 16 -3.58 -8.51 -14.11
N VAL A 17 -4.81 -8.44 -14.63
CA VAL A 17 -5.68 -9.61 -14.79
C VAL A 17 -5.05 -10.65 -15.71
N ASN A 18 -4.51 -10.23 -16.84
CA ASN A 18 -3.88 -11.13 -17.80
C ASN A 18 -2.67 -11.84 -17.22
N ARG A 19 -1.84 -11.13 -16.44
CA ARG A 19 -0.69 -11.75 -15.77
C ARG A 19 -1.14 -12.75 -14.72
N CYS A 20 -2.17 -12.41 -13.96
CA CYS A 20 -2.74 -13.30 -12.96
C CYS A 20 -3.25 -14.59 -13.59
N GLU A 21 -4.01 -14.48 -14.67
CA GLU A 21 -4.52 -15.65 -15.40
C GLU A 21 -3.40 -16.50 -15.98
N ARG A 22 -2.37 -15.86 -16.51
CA ARG A 22 -1.24 -16.55 -17.15
C ARG A 22 -0.37 -17.31 -16.14
N ASN A 23 -0.09 -16.66 -15.01
CA ASN A 23 0.87 -17.17 -14.03
C ASN A 23 0.22 -17.96 -12.90
N GLY A 24 -1.10 -17.85 -12.73
CA GLY A 24 -1.81 -18.50 -11.64
C GLY A 24 -1.49 -17.96 -10.25
N THR A 25 -0.90 -16.76 -10.18
CA THR A 25 -0.52 -16.07 -8.94
C THR A 25 -1.17 -14.70 -8.87
N ALA A 26 -0.86 -13.94 -7.82
CA ALA A 26 -1.42 -12.59 -7.69
C ALA A 26 -0.75 -11.58 -8.61
N GLY A 27 -1.53 -10.62 -9.10
CA GLY A 27 -1.03 -9.43 -9.77
C GLY A 27 -1.34 -8.21 -8.92
N PHE A 28 -0.43 -7.23 -8.90
CA PHE A 28 -0.56 -6.04 -8.04
C PHE A 28 -0.47 -4.77 -8.87
N SER A 29 -1.24 -3.75 -8.45
CA SER A 29 -1.14 -2.41 -9.01
C SER A 29 -0.09 -1.58 -8.29
N SER A 30 0.20 -0.39 -8.81
CA SER A 30 0.84 0.68 -8.04
C SER A 30 -0.15 1.23 -7.02
N PHE A 31 0.29 2.18 -6.18
CA PHE A 31 -0.62 2.85 -5.25
C PHE A 31 -1.64 3.70 -6.02
N LEU A 32 -2.89 3.55 -5.66
CA LEU A 32 -4.03 4.21 -6.30
C LEU A 32 -4.61 5.27 -5.36
N ASP A 33 -5.03 6.40 -5.91
CA ASP A 33 -5.76 7.40 -5.16
C ASP A 33 -7.24 6.96 -4.97
N GLU A 34 -8.01 7.75 -4.24
CA GLU A 34 -9.40 7.43 -3.93
C GLU A 34 -10.25 7.22 -5.19
N ARG A 35 -10.11 8.10 -6.18
CA ARG A 35 -10.83 7.99 -7.45
C ARG A 35 -10.45 6.72 -8.21
N GLN A 36 -9.15 6.44 -8.30
CA GLN A 36 -8.64 5.25 -8.96
C GLN A 36 -9.09 3.98 -8.25
N CYS A 37 -9.16 4.00 -6.92
CA CYS A 37 -9.70 2.86 -6.15
C CYS A 37 -11.14 2.58 -6.51
N ALA A 38 -11.99 3.61 -6.58
CA ALA A 38 -13.38 3.45 -6.94
C ALA A 38 -13.53 2.92 -8.37
N GLU A 39 -12.75 3.45 -9.31
CA GLU A 39 -12.75 2.99 -10.69
C GLU A 39 -12.24 1.55 -10.82
N ALA A 40 -11.21 1.19 -10.05
CA ALA A 40 -10.68 -0.16 -10.03
C ALA A 40 -11.71 -1.16 -9.53
N GLU A 41 -12.43 -0.84 -8.45
CA GLU A 41 -13.49 -1.71 -7.95
C GLU A 41 -14.59 -1.93 -8.97
N MET A 42 -15.05 -0.87 -9.62
CA MET A 42 -16.07 -0.98 -10.67
C MET A 42 -15.59 -1.83 -11.84
N TRP A 43 -14.37 -1.58 -12.28
CA TRP A 43 -13.79 -2.34 -13.39
C TRP A 43 -13.62 -3.81 -13.04
N CYS A 44 -13.07 -4.10 -11.86
CA CYS A 44 -12.85 -5.47 -11.40
C CYS A 44 -14.16 -6.25 -11.26
N SER A 45 -15.22 -5.61 -10.77
CA SER A 45 -16.52 -6.26 -10.61
C SER A 45 -17.08 -6.78 -11.94
N ARG A 46 -16.62 -6.23 -13.06
CA ARG A 46 -17.12 -6.57 -14.40
C ARG A 46 -16.14 -7.36 -15.26
N ASN A 47 -14.85 -7.33 -14.94
CA ASN A 47 -13.80 -7.78 -15.85
C ASN A 47 -12.86 -8.84 -15.29
N THR A 48 -13.00 -9.23 -14.03
CA THR A 48 -12.11 -10.24 -13.44
C THR A 48 -12.58 -11.68 -13.63
N GLY A 49 -13.82 -11.85 -14.10
CA GLY A 49 -14.40 -13.20 -14.25
C GLY A 49 -14.48 -13.89 -12.90
N GLY A 50 -13.83 -15.04 -12.76
CA GLY A 50 -13.77 -15.80 -11.51
C GLY A 50 -12.64 -15.40 -10.57
N LEU A 51 -11.85 -14.40 -10.94
CA LEU A 51 -10.74 -13.94 -10.08
C LEU A 51 -11.27 -13.06 -8.96
N MET A 52 -10.58 -13.12 -7.83
CA MET A 52 -10.83 -12.27 -6.68
C MET A 52 -9.99 -11.02 -6.76
N TYR A 53 -10.42 -9.97 -6.07
CA TYR A 53 -9.64 -8.74 -5.95
C TYR A 53 -9.83 -8.12 -4.58
N THR A 54 -8.82 -7.41 -4.11
CA THR A 54 -8.86 -6.68 -2.85
C THR A 54 -8.05 -5.40 -2.96
N LEU A 55 -8.44 -4.39 -2.19
CA LEU A 55 -7.70 -3.15 -2.05
C LEU A 55 -7.08 -3.12 -0.67
N TRP A 56 -5.77 -2.92 -0.62
CA TRP A 56 -5.01 -2.95 0.62
C TRP A 56 -4.30 -1.64 0.87
N GLY A 57 -4.37 -1.19 2.09
CA GLY A 57 -3.57 -0.09 2.61
C GLY A 57 -4.23 1.26 2.56
N GLY A 58 -3.57 2.23 3.14
CA GLY A 58 -4.02 3.60 3.21
C GLY A 58 -5.04 3.83 4.30
N TYR A 59 -5.16 5.08 4.70
CA TYR A 59 -6.25 5.51 5.54
C TYR A 59 -7.51 5.67 4.73
N LYS A 60 -8.62 5.48 5.40
CA LYS A 60 -9.92 5.80 4.86
C LYS A 60 -9.96 7.22 4.27
N ASP A 61 -9.33 8.18 4.96
CA ASP A 61 -9.34 9.58 4.54
C ASP A 61 -8.24 9.93 3.53
N ALA A 62 -7.20 9.12 3.42
CA ALA A 62 -6.10 9.36 2.49
C ALA A 62 -6.30 8.67 1.15
N GLY A 63 -7.12 7.62 1.11
CA GLY A 63 -7.51 6.96 -0.14
C GLY A 63 -6.42 6.28 -0.94
N ARG A 64 -5.22 6.12 -0.37
CA ARG A 64 -4.10 5.49 -1.08
C ARG A 64 -4.07 4.00 -0.81
N ARG A 65 -4.34 3.19 -1.82
CA ARG A 65 -4.41 1.74 -1.71
C ARG A 65 -3.76 1.06 -2.90
N MET A 66 -3.41 -0.20 -2.70
CA MET A 66 -2.88 -1.06 -3.75
C MET A 66 -3.90 -2.15 -4.07
N LEU A 67 -4.17 -2.36 -5.36
CA LEU A 67 -5.06 -3.42 -5.81
C LEU A 67 -4.28 -4.71 -5.97
N ALA A 68 -4.87 -5.82 -5.49
CA ALA A 68 -4.40 -7.16 -5.79
C ALA A 68 -5.51 -7.93 -6.49
N VAL A 69 -5.17 -8.66 -7.55
CA VAL A 69 -6.06 -9.59 -8.27
C VAL A 69 -5.44 -10.97 -8.19
N TYR A 70 -6.23 -11.97 -7.83
CA TYR A 70 -5.69 -13.32 -7.58
C TYR A 70 -6.75 -14.40 -7.77
N PRO A 71 -6.33 -15.64 -8.08
CA PRO A 71 -7.27 -16.77 -8.08
C PRO A 71 -7.74 -17.09 -6.65
N ASP A 72 -8.93 -17.63 -6.51
CA ASP A 72 -9.51 -17.93 -5.19
C ASP A 72 -8.64 -18.86 -4.34
N TYR A 73 -7.97 -19.86 -4.97
CA TYR A 73 -7.09 -20.76 -4.24
C TYR A 73 -5.84 -20.08 -3.67
N TYR A 74 -5.57 -18.84 -4.09
CA TYR A 74 -4.43 -18.06 -3.64
C TYR A 74 -4.76 -17.12 -2.48
N ALA A 75 -6.03 -17.07 -2.06
CA ALA A 75 -6.53 -16.14 -1.06
C ALA A 75 -5.77 -16.21 0.28
N ASP A 76 -5.39 -17.42 0.70
CA ASP A 76 -4.69 -17.61 1.97
C ASP A 76 -3.25 -17.07 1.97
N TYR A 77 -2.69 -16.84 0.79
CA TYR A 77 -1.30 -16.42 0.62
C TYR A 77 -1.15 -14.94 0.26
N ILE A 78 -2.24 -14.27 -0.10
CA ILE A 78 -2.18 -12.93 -0.66
C ILE A 78 -1.58 -11.90 0.31
N ILE A 79 -1.83 -12.06 1.60
CA ILE A 79 -1.30 -11.15 2.62
C ILE A 79 0.23 -11.11 2.58
N GLU A 80 0.84 -12.28 2.45
CA GLU A 80 2.30 -12.41 2.47
C GLU A 80 2.93 -11.94 1.16
N ASP A 81 2.17 -11.98 0.07
CA ASP A 81 2.68 -11.66 -1.27
C ASP A 81 2.55 -10.18 -1.64
N PHE A 82 1.85 -9.38 -0.85
CA PHE A 82 1.84 -7.95 -1.12
C PHE A 82 3.28 -7.43 -1.15
N PRO A 83 3.67 -6.70 -2.22
CA PRO A 83 5.05 -6.23 -2.38
C PRO A 83 5.48 -5.22 -1.31
N PHE A 84 4.51 -4.54 -0.70
CA PHE A 84 4.76 -3.63 0.41
C PHE A 84 3.93 -4.05 1.60
N LYS A 85 4.53 -3.91 2.78
CA LYS A 85 3.83 -4.05 4.06
C LYS A 85 3.47 -2.66 4.55
N CYS A 86 2.39 -2.58 5.34
CA CYS A 86 1.97 -1.32 5.92
C CYS A 86 2.34 -1.28 7.40
N LEU A 87 3.08 -0.26 7.80
CA LEU A 87 3.36 0.03 9.20
C LEU A 87 2.52 1.21 9.64
N THR A 88 1.84 1.08 10.77
CA THR A 88 1.08 2.16 11.38
C THR A 88 1.85 2.70 12.57
N PHE A 89 2.10 4.00 12.56
CA PHE A 89 2.73 4.71 13.66
C PHE A 89 1.68 5.53 14.40
N THR A 90 1.68 5.44 15.72
CA THR A 90 0.82 6.27 16.55
C THR A 90 1.68 7.17 17.44
N TYR A 91 1.22 8.40 17.63
CA TYR A 91 1.90 9.41 18.44
C TYR A 91 0.88 10.42 18.96
N ARG A 92 1.32 11.32 19.82
CA ARG A 92 0.40 12.32 20.37
C ARG A 92 -0.06 13.27 19.26
N LYS A 93 -1.33 13.63 19.31
CA LYS A 93 -1.96 14.52 18.33
C LYS A 93 -1.26 15.89 18.24
N GLU A 94 -0.68 16.34 19.34
CA GLU A 94 0.06 17.60 19.43
C GLU A 94 1.41 17.55 18.73
N ASP A 95 1.96 16.36 18.58
CA ASP A 95 3.23 16.13 17.88
C ASP A 95 2.96 16.03 16.38
N LYS A 96 3.08 17.15 15.69
CA LYS A 96 2.78 17.23 14.27
C LYS A 96 3.93 16.70 13.44
N LEU A 97 3.87 15.41 13.12
CA LEU A 97 4.86 14.78 12.26
C LEU A 97 4.42 14.89 10.80
N SER A 98 5.38 15.22 9.94
CA SER A 98 5.16 15.33 8.51
C SER A 98 5.78 14.15 7.78
N HIS A 99 5.42 14.00 6.51
CA HIS A 99 6.03 13.05 5.59
C HIS A 99 7.57 13.14 5.64
N ARG A 100 8.12 14.37 5.69
CA ARG A 100 9.57 14.59 5.71
C ARG A 100 10.23 14.07 6.97
N ASP A 101 9.55 14.12 8.10
CA ASP A 101 10.08 13.62 9.38
C ASP A 101 10.30 12.10 9.30
N PHE A 102 9.33 11.38 8.76
CA PHE A 102 9.42 9.94 8.56
C PHE A 102 10.52 9.59 7.55
N LEU A 103 10.53 10.25 6.41
CA LEU A 103 11.52 10.01 5.37
C LEU A 103 12.93 10.26 5.88
N GLY A 104 13.13 11.38 6.60
CA GLY A 104 14.44 11.72 7.18
C GLY A 104 14.93 10.67 8.15
N THR A 105 14.04 10.13 9.00
CA THR A 105 14.39 9.07 9.94
C THR A 105 14.83 7.80 9.20
N PHE A 106 14.08 7.39 8.17
CA PHE A 106 14.40 6.20 7.40
C PHE A 106 15.70 6.35 6.62
N MET A 107 15.93 7.52 6.03
CA MET A 107 17.19 7.81 5.33
C MET A 107 18.38 7.78 6.31
N GLY A 108 18.18 8.28 7.53
CA GLY A 108 19.18 8.20 8.60
C GLY A 108 19.52 6.77 9.01
N MET A 109 18.61 5.83 8.80
CA MET A 109 18.86 4.39 9.01
C MET A 109 19.53 3.74 7.80
N ARG A 110 19.92 4.51 6.80
CA ARG A 110 20.53 4.05 5.54
C ARG A 110 19.58 3.19 4.68
N LEU A 111 18.27 3.35 4.87
CA LEU A 111 17.30 2.73 3.98
C LEU A 111 17.26 3.46 2.65
N LYS A 112 17.32 2.71 1.57
CA LYS A 112 17.23 3.29 0.22
C LYS A 112 15.81 3.73 -0.07
N ARG A 113 15.67 4.73 -0.93
CA ARG A 113 14.35 5.24 -1.33
C ARG A 113 13.45 4.15 -1.92
N GLU A 114 14.06 3.18 -2.63
CA GLU A 114 13.34 2.10 -3.31
C GLU A 114 12.63 1.14 -2.36
N VAL A 115 13.04 1.07 -1.09
CA VAL A 115 12.40 0.17 -0.12
C VAL A 115 11.23 0.83 0.59
N THR A 116 11.01 2.14 0.35
CA THR A 116 9.88 2.89 0.93
C THR A 116 8.88 3.24 -0.16
N GLY A 117 7.60 3.00 0.13
CA GLY A 117 6.50 3.46 -0.71
C GLY A 117 5.91 4.75 -0.18
N ASP A 118 4.60 4.87 -0.23
CA ASP A 118 3.91 6.07 0.25
C ASP A 118 4.00 6.21 1.76
N ILE A 119 4.13 7.45 2.22
CA ILE A 119 4.05 7.83 3.63
C ILE A 119 2.85 8.76 3.76
N ILE A 120 1.86 8.34 4.53
CA ILE A 120 0.59 9.04 4.65
C ILE A 120 0.43 9.46 6.11
N THR A 121 0.42 10.77 6.36
CA THR A 121 0.35 11.31 7.73
C THR A 121 -1.00 11.92 8.02
N GLY A 122 -1.48 11.70 9.24
CA GLY A 122 -2.69 12.30 9.78
C GLY A 122 -2.43 12.81 11.19
N GLU A 123 -3.48 13.16 11.91
CA GLU A 123 -3.36 13.62 13.30
C GLU A 123 -3.12 12.46 14.24
N GLY A 124 -1.91 12.38 14.81
CA GLY A 124 -1.54 11.35 15.77
C GLY A 124 -1.35 9.96 15.17
N LEU A 125 -1.32 9.87 13.84
CA LEU A 125 -1.27 8.58 13.18
C LEU A 125 -0.67 8.73 11.78
N ALA A 126 0.17 7.78 11.39
CA ALA A 126 0.75 7.73 10.05
C ALA A 126 0.80 6.30 9.57
N GLN A 127 0.65 6.12 8.26
CA GLN A 127 0.84 4.82 7.62
C GLN A 127 1.99 4.91 6.64
N VAL A 128 2.88 3.94 6.70
CA VAL A 128 4.08 3.88 5.88
C VAL A 128 4.12 2.54 5.17
N PHE A 129 4.25 2.59 3.85
CA PHE A 129 4.38 1.38 3.04
C PHE A 129 5.85 1.14 2.75
N VAL A 130 6.34 -0.05 3.12
CA VAL A 130 7.74 -0.43 2.97
C VAL A 130 7.84 -1.90 2.54
N THR A 131 9.00 -2.30 2.04
CA THR A 131 9.25 -3.70 1.74
C THR A 131 9.26 -4.53 3.03
N ASP A 132 9.06 -5.84 2.91
CA ASP A 132 9.00 -6.73 4.07
C ASP A 132 10.26 -6.65 4.94
N VAL A 133 11.43 -6.65 4.33
CA VAL A 133 12.71 -6.55 5.06
C VAL A 133 12.81 -5.22 5.81
N ALA A 134 12.45 -4.11 5.14
CA ALA A 134 12.46 -2.79 5.77
C ALA A 134 11.43 -2.71 6.90
N ALA A 135 10.26 -3.33 6.73
CA ALA A 135 9.22 -3.36 7.77
C ALA A 135 9.74 -4.04 9.04
N LYS A 136 10.43 -5.17 8.91
CA LYS A 136 11.00 -5.89 10.05
C LYS A 136 12.06 -5.05 10.77
N LEU A 137 12.92 -4.39 10.03
CA LEU A 137 13.93 -3.51 10.62
C LEU A 137 13.30 -2.33 11.35
N ILE A 138 12.37 -1.64 10.69
CA ILE A 138 11.73 -0.45 11.25
C ILE A 138 10.93 -0.81 12.50
N SER A 139 10.10 -1.84 12.44
CA SER A 139 9.25 -2.22 13.56
C SER A 139 10.03 -2.68 14.79
N SER A 140 11.25 -3.22 14.59
CA SER A 140 12.09 -3.68 15.69
C SER A 140 13.00 -2.61 16.27
N THR A 141 13.28 -1.52 15.52
CA THR A 141 14.29 -0.53 15.93
C THR A 141 13.75 0.87 16.14
N VAL A 142 12.67 1.27 15.46
CA VAL A 142 12.18 2.65 15.51
C VAL A 142 11.23 2.85 16.67
N SER A 143 11.63 3.67 17.63
CA SER A 143 10.78 4.12 18.73
C SER A 143 10.57 5.63 18.72
N LYS A 144 11.29 6.34 17.84
CA LYS A 144 11.19 7.79 17.68
C LYS A 144 11.28 8.16 16.20
N ILE A 145 10.51 9.16 15.82
CA ILE A 145 10.65 9.85 14.53
C ILE A 145 11.19 11.24 14.86
N GLY A 146 12.42 11.50 14.45
CA GLY A 146 13.12 12.68 14.95
C GLY A 146 13.26 12.61 16.47
N LYS A 147 12.66 13.57 17.17
CA LYS A 147 12.65 13.61 18.64
C LYS A 147 11.34 13.10 19.24
N THR A 148 10.37 12.75 18.43
CA THR A 148 9.02 12.39 18.85
C THR A 148 8.92 10.87 19.09
N GLY A 149 8.48 10.48 20.28
CA GLY A 149 8.21 9.08 20.60
C GLY A 149 7.01 8.58 19.82
N VAL A 150 7.14 7.40 19.20
CA VAL A 150 6.08 6.78 18.42
C VAL A 150 5.97 5.31 18.77
N LYS A 151 4.78 4.74 18.53
CA LYS A 151 4.55 3.30 18.57
C LYS A 151 4.34 2.82 17.14
N CYS A 152 4.95 1.70 16.79
CA CYS A 152 4.88 1.13 15.44
C CYS A 152 4.15 -0.21 15.48
N TYR A 153 3.18 -0.36 14.59
CA TYR A 153 2.41 -1.59 14.44
C TYR A 153 2.51 -2.08 13.00
N ASP A 154 2.67 -3.39 12.84
CA ASP A 154 2.67 -4.03 11.53
C ASP A 154 1.22 -4.35 11.15
N ASP A 155 0.66 -3.61 10.19
CA ASP A 155 -0.72 -3.79 9.75
C ASP A 155 -0.84 -4.88 8.70
N ARG A 156 -2.00 -5.55 8.72
CA ARG A 156 -2.35 -6.59 7.76
C ARG A 156 -3.52 -6.13 6.87
N PRO A 157 -3.63 -6.61 5.62
CA PRO A 157 -4.70 -6.18 4.72
C PRO A 157 -6.10 -6.62 5.14
N PHE A 158 -6.21 -7.63 5.96
CA PHE A 158 -7.50 -8.15 6.43
C PHE A 158 -7.48 -8.36 7.93
#